data_9684a45fe68854f035b3d6105856018e
#
_entry.id   9684a45fe68854f035b3d6105856018e
#
_cell.length_a   1.000
_cell.length_b   1.000
_cell.length_c   1.000
_cell.angle_alpha   90.00
_cell.angle_beta   90.00
_cell.angle_gamma   90.00
#
_symmetry.space_group_name_H-M   'P 1'
#
loop_
_entity.id
_entity.type
_entity.pdbx_description
1 polymer ?
#
loop_
_entity_poly.entity_id
_entity_poly.type
_entity_poly.pdbx_seq_one_letter_code
_entity_poly.pdbx_strand_id
1 'polypeptide(L)'
;MKTLCTTMSFCMLGALTFGQVSFSVTAPVSIAGGYNFTSNGDGTDWGLPNLLNSADAVLDTLKIAEDGTPGLNAQGIPFSNEGCGPLINDLTGKIAVVYRYDGVSANVCWYGTKVLMCEQAGAIGVVMINREDALIDVPGTTDGPMTTIPFAFISKTDGAILRARMDTGDDVVAFIGNKLGLYATDGGLSKITTISPSISVAASQTSIDNTEFGFDVGAQVYNFGNTTQNNVSITATVAGPAGIWTETAGPYSIVSGDSLEVYTGSTNNLPAFSFLTYPDGRYTLTYDVEMGAPDEFAFDNSLSYDFVISDSLIGYSKTDPLTNLPVSNANFRPGGGGNLFEMCMVYDNPNGSRLGAEGIYFSAVTGYNSGISLDGEEIALSLYSWDNVFTDINDVNLAFDNLNLVTFGYYYYTGDLQDEVVFGSYDSHVQLSDNQRYLACVQPSNVEIFMGHDTGIDYNWSVNTTLQPITPINSDNGYFALGFGTDVVPSMALRVFDAAEVGVTEHENEDGSIFPNPAKDILNITPRSSDTQGGTITILDMTGRVILTEVFSSANIKKMDINGLTTGQYLLNIAYDDGVTEQFKFLKN
;
A
#
# COMPACT_ATOMS: atom_id res chain seq x y z
N MET A 1 -49.69 -9.61 5.65
CA MET A 1 -49.15 -8.29 5.40
C MET A 1 -47.95 -8.47 4.49
N LYS A 2 -48.02 -7.94 3.29
CA LYS A 2 -46.98 -8.11 2.23
C LYS A 2 -45.83 -7.17 2.52
N THR A 3 -44.68 -7.70 2.83
CA THR A 3 -43.43 -6.92 2.93
C THR A 3 -42.89 -6.73 1.52
N LEU A 4 -42.84 -5.48 1.11
CA LEU A 4 -42.33 -5.01 -0.18
C LEU A 4 -40.82 -5.15 -0.13
N CYS A 5 -40.27 -6.11 -0.86
CA CYS A 5 -38.84 -6.20 -1.15
C CYS A 5 -38.51 -5.11 -2.19
N THR A 6 -38.01 -3.96 -1.76
CA THR A 6 -37.49 -2.95 -2.66
C THR A 6 -36.06 -3.36 -2.97
N THR A 7 -35.86 -4.06 -4.05
CA THR A 7 -34.56 -4.26 -4.69
C THR A 7 -34.05 -2.88 -5.10
N MET A 8 -33.13 -2.35 -4.34
CA MET A 8 -32.36 -1.17 -4.72
C MET A 8 -31.39 -1.63 -5.81
N SER A 9 -31.83 -1.49 -7.08
CA SER A 9 -30.96 -1.58 -8.23
C SER A 9 -30.01 -0.38 -8.12
N PHE A 10 -28.84 -0.59 -7.51
CA PHE A 10 -27.76 0.39 -7.56
C PHE A 10 -27.32 0.45 -9.03
N CYS A 11 -27.60 1.56 -9.65
CA CYS A 11 -27.21 1.86 -11.02
C CYS A 11 -25.68 1.83 -11.07
N MET A 12 -25.10 0.75 -11.64
CA MET A 12 -23.68 0.66 -12.05
C MET A 12 -23.38 1.62 -13.23
N LEU A 13 -23.79 2.87 -13.15
CA LEU A 13 -23.40 3.89 -14.14
C LEU A 13 -22.03 4.53 -13.82
N GLY A 14 -21.43 4.24 -12.64
CA GLY A 14 -20.14 4.84 -12.27
C GLY A 14 -18.92 4.07 -12.76
N ALA A 15 -19.03 2.75 -12.95
CA ALA A 15 -17.87 1.90 -13.30
C ALA A 15 -17.44 2.01 -14.77
N LEU A 16 -18.32 2.44 -15.67
CA LEU A 16 -18.00 2.64 -17.10
C LEU A 16 -17.10 3.85 -17.38
N THR A 17 -16.87 4.71 -16.39
CA THR A 17 -16.24 6.00 -16.63
C THR A 17 -14.72 5.99 -16.60
N PHE A 18 -14.10 5.11 -15.82
CA PHE A 18 -12.64 5.15 -15.60
C PHE A 18 -11.83 4.45 -16.69
N GLY A 19 -12.33 3.35 -17.27
CA GLY A 19 -11.64 2.69 -18.38
C GLY A 19 -11.79 3.38 -19.74
N GLN A 20 -12.75 4.30 -19.89
CA GLN A 20 -12.99 5.03 -21.13
C GLN A 20 -12.09 6.26 -21.29
N VAL A 21 -11.75 6.91 -20.19
CA VAL A 21 -10.86 8.08 -20.18
C VAL A 21 -9.43 7.62 -20.02
N SER A 22 -8.59 7.94 -20.99
CA SER A 22 -7.18 7.53 -20.99
C SER A 22 -6.26 8.72 -21.26
N PHE A 23 -5.06 8.64 -20.67
CA PHE A 23 -3.89 9.34 -21.15
C PHE A 23 -2.95 8.30 -21.75
N SER A 24 -2.65 8.45 -23.03
CA SER A 24 -1.82 7.48 -23.75
C SER A 24 -0.90 8.18 -24.74
N VAL A 25 0.23 7.56 -25.02
CA VAL A 25 1.18 7.97 -26.05
C VAL A 25 1.04 7.03 -27.23
N THR A 26 0.83 7.58 -28.42
CA THR A 26 0.67 6.81 -29.67
C THR A 26 1.94 6.80 -30.52
N ALA A 27 2.85 7.75 -30.31
CA ALA A 27 4.14 7.81 -30.97
C ALA A 27 5.19 8.50 -30.08
N PRO A 28 6.48 8.14 -30.16
CA PRO A 28 7.04 7.02 -30.91
C PRO A 28 6.70 5.67 -30.27
N VAL A 29 6.70 4.61 -31.08
CA VAL A 29 6.33 3.24 -30.63
C VAL A 29 7.15 2.75 -29.42
N SER A 30 8.37 3.22 -29.27
CA SER A 30 9.25 2.83 -28.16
C SER A 30 8.76 3.22 -26.74
N ILE A 31 7.84 4.18 -26.66
CA ILE A 31 7.21 4.64 -25.42
C ILE A 31 5.67 4.70 -25.57
N ALA A 32 5.13 4.12 -26.64
CA ALA A 32 3.69 4.07 -26.84
C ALA A 32 3.04 3.18 -25.80
N GLY A 33 1.89 3.61 -25.28
CA GLY A 33 1.16 2.90 -24.23
C GLY A 33 0.24 3.82 -23.44
N GLY A 34 -0.54 3.21 -22.55
CA GLY A 34 -1.32 3.92 -21.54
C GLY A 34 -0.43 4.31 -20.34
N TYR A 35 -0.66 5.49 -19.81
CA TYR A 35 0.02 6.02 -18.63
C TYR A 35 -1.00 6.32 -17.54
N ASN A 36 -0.63 6.06 -16.28
CA ASN A 36 -1.48 6.41 -15.16
C ASN A 36 -1.53 7.93 -14.98
N PHE A 37 -2.71 8.46 -14.68
CA PHE A 37 -2.88 9.91 -14.52
C PHE A 37 -4.08 10.23 -13.63
N THR A 38 -4.11 11.46 -13.09
CA THR A 38 -5.32 12.11 -12.57
C THR A 38 -5.65 13.32 -13.44
N SER A 39 -6.91 13.71 -13.53
CA SER A 39 -7.33 14.76 -14.49
C SER A 39 -8.16 15.88 -13.91
N ASN A 40 -8.65 15.75 -12.71
CA ASN A 40 -9.40 16.79 -12.02
C ASN A 40 -9.39 16.45 -10.53
N GLY A 41 -9.10 17.41 -9.69
CA GLY A 41 -9.16 17.24 -8.25
C GLY A 41 -10.56 16.83 -7.75
N ASP A 42 -11.02 17.39 -6.67
CA ASP A 42 -12.38 17.15 -6.14
C ASP A 42 -13.52 17.65 -7.05
N GLY A 43 -13.19 18.09 -8.26
CA GLY A 43 -14.12 18.40 -9.35
C GLY A 43 -14.90 19.70 -9.20
N THR A 44 -14.73 20.47 -8.12
CA THR A 44 -15.55 21.65 -7.83
C THR A 44 -14.90 22.97 -8.22
N ASP A 45 -13.61 23.01 -8.43
CA ASP A 45 -12.83 24.23 -8.69
C ASP A 45 -12.12 24.26 -10.06
N TRP A 46 -12.60 23.42 -10.99
CA TRP A 46 -12.11 23.36 -12.36
C TRP A 46 -13.23 23.63 -13.38
N GLY A 47 -12.88 24.33 -14.47
CA GLY A 47 -13.76 24.52 -15.63
C GLY A 47 -13.51 23.55 -16.78
N LEU A 48 -12.87 22.40 -16.48
CA LEU A 48 -12.45 21.42 -17.48
C LEU A 48 -13.62 20.84 -18.30
N PRO A 49 -13.36 20.40 -19.54
CA PRO A 49 -14.34 19.67 -20.32
C PRO A 49 -14.67 18.33 -19.66
N ASN A 50 -15.85 17.79 -19.98
CA ASN A 50 -16.22 16.46 -19.51
C ASN A 50 -15.47 15.40 -20.33
N LEU A 51 -14.40 14.85 -19.78
CA LEU A 51 -13.59 13.83 -20.46
C LEU A 51 -14.35 12.53 -20.77
N LEU A 52 -15.56 12.33 -20.24
CA LEU A 52 -16.44 11.24 -20.65
C LEU A 52 -17.07 11.47 -22.04
N ASN A 53 -17.06 12.71 -22.52
CA ASN A 53 -17.51 13.03 -23.87
C ASN A 53 -16.33 12.90 -24.85
N SER A 54 -16.40 11.95 -25.78
CA SER A 54 -15.34 11.72 -26.77
C SER A 54 -15.06 12.94 -27.69
N ALA A 55 -16.01 13.87 -27.80
CA ALA A 55 -15.81 15.12 -28.56
C ALA A 55 -14.83 16.09 -27.86
N ASP A 56 -14.59 15.92 -26.56
CA ASP A 56 -13.67 16.75 -25.78
C ASP A 56 -12.27 16.12 -25.70
N ALA A 57 -12.06 14.95 -26.31
CA ALA A 57 -10.76 14.31 -26.40
C ALA A 57 -9.80 15.06 -27.32
N VAL A 58 -8.51 15.05 -26.95
CA VAL A 58 -7.46 15.70 -27.74
C VAL A 58 -6.35 14.71 -28.09
N LEU A 59 -5.80 14.86 -29.30
CA LEU A 59 -4.67 14.06 -29.80
C LEU A 59 -3.75 14.99 -30.59
N ASP A 60 -2.55 15.23 -30.10
CA ASP A 60 -1.49 15.96 -30.81
C ASP A 60 -0.12 15.75 -30.16
N THR A 61 0.90 16.38 -30.73
CA THR A 61 2.28 16.37 -30.24
C THR A 61 2.41 17.11 -28.91
N LEU A 62 3.21 16.54 -28.00
CA LEU A 62 3.63 17.19 -26.76
C LEU A 62 4.64 18.32 -27.07
N LYS A 63 4.50 19.44 -26.37
CA LYS A 63 5.44 20.56 -26.45
C LYS A 63 5.66 21.19 -25.09
N ILE A 64 6.93 21.33 -24.69
CA ILE A 64 7.28 21.94 -23.40
C ILE A 64 6.82 23.40 -23.38
N ALA A 65 6.15 23.78 -22.30
CA ALA A 65 5.78 25.18 -22.02
C ALA A 65 7.01 25.95 -21.54
N GLU A 66 7.13 27.21 -21.98
CA GLU A 66 8.21 28.11 -21.61
C GLU A 66 7.65 29.50 -21.29
N ASP A 67 7.83 29.99 -20.06
CA ASP A 67 7.44 31.34 -19.64
C ASP A 67 8.62 32.31 -19.53
N GLY A 68 9.84 31.85 -19.82
CA GLY A 68 11.05 32.65 -19.78
C GLY A 68 11.60 32.96 -18.39
N THR A 69 11.05 32.40 -17.32
CA THR A 69 11.56 32.58 -15.96
C THR A 69 12.95 31.95 -15.85
N PRO A 70 14.00 32.72 -15.45
CA PRO A 70 15.36 32.21 -15.39
C PRO A 70 15.60 31.34 -14.16
N GLY A 71 16.55 30.39 -14.28
CA GLY A 71 17.01 29.53 -13.19
C GLY A 71 16.45 28.12 -13.24
N LEU A 72 16.91 27.32 -12.29
CA LEU A 72 16.50 25.93 -12.12
C LEU A 72 15.89 25.76 -10.72
N ASN A 73 14.91 24.90 -10.61
CA ASN A 73 14.38 24.46 -9.33
C ASN A 73 15.32 23.43 -8.65
N ALA A 74 15.01 23.00 -7.42
CA ALA A 74 15.84 22.06 -6.66
C ALA A 74 16.00 20.68 -7.31
N GLN A 75 15.11 20.33 -8.24
CA GLN A 75 15.18 19.09 -9.02
C GLN A 75 15.94 19.25 -10.35
N GLY A 76 16.49 20.44 -10.63
CA GLY A 76 17.21 20.74 -11.86
C GLY A 76 16.30 21.05 -13.07
N ILE A 77 14.99 21.24 -12.86
CA ILE A 77 14.03 21.60 -13.90
C ILE A 77 14.06 23.14 -14.09
N PRO A 78 14.10 23.66 -15.34
CA PRO A 78 14.00 25.09 -15.56
C PRO A 78 12.68 25.66 -14.99
N PHE A 79 12.75 26.75 -14.23
CA PHE A 79 11.55 27.46 -13.78
C PHE A 79 10.62 27.84 -14.94
N SER A 80 11.21 28.16 -16.09
CA SER A 80 10.45 28.45 -17.32
C SER A 80 9.50 27.34 -17.73
N ASN A 81 9.79 26.07 -17.36
CA ASN A 81 8.93 24.94 -17.72
C ASN A 81 7.81 24.67 -16.68
N GLU A 82 7.72 25.49 -15.63
CA GLU A 82 6.66 25.40 -14.64
C GLU A 82 5.36 26.14 -15.08
N GLY A 83 5.46 27.03 -16.08
CA GLY A 83 4.30 27.72 -16.68
C GLY A 83 3.57 28.63 -15.70
N CYS A 84 4.30 29.33 -14.83
CA CYS A 84 3.72 30.23 -13.83
C CYS A 84 3.40 31.63 -14.36
N GLY A 85 3.93 32.00 -15.52
CA GLY A 85 3.72 33.28 -16.18
C GLY A 85 3.22 33.12 -17.62
N PRO A 86 2.94 34.24 -18.32
CA PRO A 86 2.60 34.21 -19.73
C PRO A 86 3.68 33.49 -20.54
N LEU A 87 3.30 32.51 -21.33
CA LEU A 87 4.25 31.71 -22.10
C LEU A 87 4.81 32.53 -23.27
N ILE A 88 6.11 32.31 -23.52
CA ILE A 88 6.85 32.98 -24.60
C ILE A 88 6.91 32.16 -25.90
N ASN A 89 6.57 30.87 -25.83
CA ASN A 89 6.54 29.98 -26.98
C ASN A 89 5.08 29.72 -27.43
N ASP A 90 4.89 29.50 -28.71
CA ASP A 90 3.61 29.18 -29.32
C ASP A 90 3.26 27.70 -29.08
N LEU A 91 2.10 27.46 -28.49
CA LEU A 91 1.55 26.12 -28.23
C LEU A 91 0.31 25.82 -29.04
N THR A 92 0.01 26.62 -30.07
CA THR A 92 -1.22 26.49 -30.87
C THR A 92 -1.39 25.08 -31.43
N GLY A 93 -2.49 24.43 -31.02
CA GLY A 93 -2.86 23.09 -31.45
C GLY A 93 -1.98 21.97 -30.83
N LYS A 94 -1.18 22.27 -29.83
CA LYS A 94 -0.31 21.29 -29.16
C LYS A 94 -0.84 20.93 -27.77
N ILE A 95 -0.40 19.78 -27.26
CA ILE A 95 -0.57 19.42 -25.86
C ILE A 95 0.67 19.95 -25.12
N ALA A 96 0.45 20.90 -24.22
CA ALA A 96 1.53 21.51 -23.44
C ALA A 96 2.07 20.53 -22.38
N VAL A 97 3.36 20.59 -22.09
CA VAL A 97 3.99 19.89 -20.96
C VAL A 97 4.50 20.93 -19.98
N VAL A 98 4.04 20.85 -18.73
CA VAL A 98 4.47 21.69 -17.61
C VAL A 98 4.91 20.84 -16.42
N TYR A 99 5.67 21.43 -15.50
CA TYR A 99 6.11 20.77 -14.28
C TYR A 99 5.40 21.34 -13.05
N ARG A 100 5.12 20.46 -12.08
CA ARG A 100 4.77 20.87 -10.72
C ARG A 100 5.99 21.56 -10.09
N TYR A 101 5.78 22.61 -9.26
CA TYR A 101 6.88 23.20 -8.49
C TYR A 101 7.52 22.16 -7.56
N ASP A 102 8.80 22.36 -7.25
CA ASP A 102 9.62 21.42 -6.49
C ASP A 102 9.30 21.33 -4.98
N GLY A 103 8.44 22.21 -4.49
CA GLY A 103 8.02 22.30 -3.09
C GLY A 103 8.93 23.17 -2.21
N VAL A 104 10.08 23.61 -2.69
CA VAL A 104 11.10 24.37 -1.92
C VAL A 104 11.32 25.76 -2.48
N SER A 105 11.32 25.89 -3.81
CA SER A 105 11.65 27.12 -4.52
C SER A 105 10.55 28.18 -4.37
N ALA A 106 10.94 29.45 -4.49
CA ALA A 106 10.02 30.58 -4.38
C ALA A 106 9.10 30.77 -5.61
N ASN A 107 9.36 30.07 -6.72
CA ASN A 107 8.55 30.15 -7.93
C ASN A 107 7.34 29.24 -7.81
N VAL A 108 6.29 29.72 -7.13
CA VAL A 108 5.09 28.94 -6.82
C VAL A 108 3.89 29.54 -7.54
N CYS A 109 3.20 28.73 -8.33
CA CYS A 109 1.86 29.03 -8.82
C CYS A 109 0.95 27.78 -8.71
N TRP A 110 -0.35 28.03 -8.68
CA TRP A 110 -1.34 26.98 -8.57
C TRP A 110 -1.47 26.17 -9.87
N TYR A 111 -2.01 24.98 -9.78
CA TYR A 111 -2.20 24.08 -10.94
C TYR A 111 -3.10 24.70 -12.00
N GLY A 112 -4.22 25.34 -11.59
CA GLY A 112 -5.10 26.06 -12.50
C GLY A 112 -4.40 27.17 -13.27
N THR A 113 -3.50 27.93 -12.64
CA THR A 113 -2.69 28.96 -13.30
C THR A 113 -1.85 28.35 -14.43
N LYS A 114 -1.19 27.21 -14.17
CA LYS A 114 -0.36 26.52 -15.18
C LYS A 114 -1.17 26.11 -16.41
N VAL A 115 -2.34 25.49 -16.18
CA VAL A 115 -3.25 25.08 -17.26
C VAL A 115 -3.76 26.29 -18.04
N LEU A 116 -4.18 27.36 -17.33
CA LEU A 116 -4.68 28.58 -17.97
C LEU A 116 -3.61 29.29 -18.83
N MET A 117 -2.36 29.36 -18.36
CA MET A 117 -1.26 29.93 -19.14
C MET A 117 -0.99 29.14 -20.42
N CYS A 118 -1.05 27.80 -20.35
CA CYS A 118 -0.93 26.95 -21.54
C CYS A 118 -2.07 27.17 -22.52
N GLU A 119 -3.32 27.23 -22.03
CA GLU A 119 -4.50 27.49 -22.85
C GLU A 119 -4.41 28.86 -23.55
N GLN A 120 -4.00 29.90 -22.85
CA GLN A 120 -3.80 31.23 -23.40
C GLN A 120 -2.69 31.27 -24.48
N ALA A 121 -1.73 30.36 -24.45
CA ALA A 121 -0.71 30.18 -25.47
C ALA A 121 -1.16 29.26 -26.63
N GLY A 122 -2.44 28.87 -26.64
CA GLY A 122 -3.05 28.10 -27.74
C GLY A 122 -2.98 26.58 -27.57
N ALA A 123 -2.57 26.06 -26.42
CA ALA A 123 -2.60 24.62 -26.16
C ALA A 123 -4.04 24.08 -26.19
N ILE A 124 -4.19 22.84 -26.66
CA ILE A 124 -5.47 22.11 -26.69
C ILE A 124 -5.61 21.09 -25.54
N GLY A 125 -4.55 20.88 -24.77
CA GLY A 125 -4.50 20.04 -23.60
C GLY A 125 -3.19 20.25 -22.84
N VAL A 126 -3.09 19.74 -21.63
CA VAL A 126 -1.88 19.87 -20.78
C VAL A 126 -1.51 18.52 -20.17
N VAL A 127 -0.23 18.19 -20.22
CA VAL A 127 0.40 17.13 -19.39
C VAL A 127 1.18 17.84 -18.29
N MET A 128 0.83 17.58 -17.04
CA MET A 128 1.53 18.13 -15.90
C MET A 128 2.34 17.03 -15.21
N ILE A 129 3.65 17.19 -15.19
CA ILE A 129 4.59 16.23 -14.60
C ILE A 129 4.74 16.54 -13.10
N ASN A 130 4.47 15.54 -12.27
CA ASN A 130 4.66 15.65 -10.83
C ASN A 130 6.16 15.69 -10.46
N ARG A 131 6.46 16.17 -9.26
CA ARG A 131 7.81 16.15 -8.64
C ARG A 131 8.13 14.81 -7.97
N GLU A 132 7.13 13.94 -7.80
CA GLU A 132 7.18 12.63 -7.16
C GLU A 132 6.35 11.61 -7.95
N ASP A 133 6.43 10.33 -7.62
CA ASP A 133 5.73 9.28 -8.38
C ASP A 133 4.27 9.09 -7.94
N ALA A 134 3.89 9.61 -6.78
CA ALA A 134 2.51 9.60 -6.34
C ALA A 134 1.60 10.38 -7.30
N LEU A 135 0.48 9.79 -7.67
CA LEU A 135 -0.61 10.50 -8.34
C LEU A 135 -1.53 11.08 -7.26
N ILE A 136 -1.78 12.37 -7.36
CA ILE A 136 -2.63 13.09 -6.42
C ILE A 136 -3.71 13.86 -7.18
N ASP A 137 -4.83 14.10 -6.56
CA ASP A 137 -5.79 15.07 -7.03
C ASP A 137 -5.27 16.49 -6.81
N VAL A 138 -5.38 17.32 -7.83
CA VAL A 138 -4.82 18.66 -7.83
C VAL A 138 -5.93 19.72 -7.90
N PRO A 139 -5.99 20.67 -6.95
CA PRO A 139 -7.02 21.71 -6.95
C PRO A 139 -6.76 22.77 -8.02
N GLY A 140 -7.83 23.20 -8.71
CA GLY A 140 -7.79 24.28 -9.72
C GLY A 140 -7.60 25.66 -9.12
N THR A 141 -8.08 25.86 -7.91
CA THR A 141 -8.06 27.12 -7.16
C THR A 141 -8.67 28.30 -7.95
N THR A 142 -8.11 29.51 -7.87
CA THR A 142 -8.69 30.72 -8.46
C THR A 142 -8.79 30.68 -9.98
N ASP A 143 -7.80 30.09 -10.66
CA ASP A 143 -7.69 30.08 -12.14
C ASP A 143 -8.30 28.82 -12.76
N GLY A 144 -8.43 27.73 -11.98
CA GLY A 144 -9.00 26.48 -12.44
C GLY A 144 -10.40 26.61 -13.08
N PRO A 145 -11.36 27.35 -12.50
CA PRO A 145 -12.68 27.57 -13.11
C PRO A 145 -12.66 28.25 -14.46
N MET A 146 -11.55 28.89 -14.85
CA MET A 146 -11.40 29.58 -16.13
C MET A 146 -10.81 28.70 -17.24
N THR A 147 -10.33 27.50 -16.91
CA THR A 147 -9.73 26.58 -17.88
C THR A 147 -10.80 25.79 -18.60
N THR A 148 -10.61 25.54 -19.89
CA THR A 148 -11.58 24.81 -20.76
C THR A 148 -10.94 23.67 -21.55
N ILE A 149 -9.65 23.40 -21.36
CA ILE A 149 -8.91 22.32 -22.02
C ILE A 149 -8.61 21.18 -21.03
N PRO A 150 -8.53 19.91 -21.49
CA PRO A 150 -8.24 18.79 -20.62
C PRO A 150 -6.78 18.83 -20.14
N PHE A 151 -6.53 18.25 -18.96
CA PHE A 151 -5.17 17.99 -18.50
C PHE A 151 -5.02 16.57 -17.96
N ALA A 152 -3.78 16.05 -18.00
CA ALA A 152 -3.36 14.84 -17.37
C ALA A 152 -2.21 15.15 -16.39
N PHE A 153 -2.39 14.83 -15.12
CA PHE A 153 -1.34 14.92 -14.10
C PHE A 153 -0.70 13.53 -13.96
N ILE A 154 0.61 13.43 -14.22
CA ILE A 154 1.33 12.17 -14.33
C ILE A 154 2.49 12.10 -13.33
N SER A 155 3.00 10.89 -13.09
CA SER A 155 4.12 10.64 -12.20
C SER A 155 5.42 11.30 -12.70
N LYS A 156 6.38 11.50 -11.78
CA LYS A 156 7.73 11.96 -12.11
C LYS A 156 8.43 11.01 -13.08
N THR A 157 8.34 9.70 -12.82
CA THR A 157 8.98 8.66 -13.64
C THR A 157 8.38 8.63 -15.04
N ASP A 158 7.06 8.65 -15.19
CA ASP A 158 6.41 8.70 -16.50
C ASP A 158 6.77 9.98 -17.26
N GLY A 159 6.75 11.11 -16.56
CA GLY A 159 7.17 12.39 -17.12
C GLY A 159 8.62 12.39 -17.62
N ALA A 160 9.52 11.71 -16.91
CA ALA A 160 10.92 11.59 -17.33
C ALA A 160 11.07 10.75 -18.62
N ILE A 161 10.24 9.70 -18.80
CA ILE A 161 10.19 8.90 -20.04
C ILE A 161 9.78 9.78 -21.23
N LEU A 162 8.69 10.54 -21.07
CA LEU A 162 8.22 11.44 -22.12
C LEU A 162 9.25 12.51 -22.44
N ARG A 163 9.80 13.16 -21.42
CA ARG A 163 10.78 14.22 -21.56
C ARG A 163 12.04 13.75 -22.28
N ALA A 164 12.56 12.57 -21.94
CA ALA A 164 13.76 12.01 -22.57
C ALA A 164 13.59 11.87 -24.11
N ARG A 165 12.39 11.53 -24.58
CA ARG A 165 12.09 11.44 -26.02
C ARG A 165 11.93 12.81 -26.67
N MET A 166 11.24 13.72 -26.01
CA MET A 166 11.14 15.10 -26.48
C MET A 166 12.50 15.78 -26.61
N ASP A 167 13.42 15.53 -25.66
CA ASP A 167 14.77 16.08 -25.66
C ASP A 167 15.65 15.50 -26.78
N THR A 168 15.36 14.30 -27.28
CA THR A 168 16.03 13.72 -28.48
C THR A 168 15.45 14.24 -29.79
N GLY A 169 14.37 15.03 -29.71
CA GLY A 169 13.71 15.63 -30.87
C GLY A 169 12.65 14.74 -31.51
N ASP A 170 12.20 13.70 -30.81
CA ASP A 170 11.09 12.87 -31.25
C ASP A 170 9.77 13.65 -31.11
N ASP A 171 8.89 13.51 -32.11
CA ASP A 171 7.50 13.95 -31.99
C ASP A 171 6.74 12.95 -31.08
N VAL A 172 6.58 13.33 -29.82
CA VAL A 172 5.79 12.54 -28.87
C VAL A 172 4.33 12.92 -29.04
N VAL A 173 3.51 12.01 -29.57
CA VAL A 173 2.07 12.22 -29.79
C VAL A 173 1.28 11.58 -28.66
N ALA A 174 0.44 12.36 -27.99
CA ALA A 174 -0.36 11.91 -26.86
C ALA A 174 -1.86 12.15 -27.08
N PHE A 175 -2.65 11.28 -26.45
CA PHE A 175 -4.10 11.32 -26.40
C PHE A 175 -4.54 11.57 -24.95
N ILE A 176 -5.51 12.49 -24.75
CA ILE A 176 -6.18 12.73 -23.47
C ILE A 176 -7.68 12.74 -23.72
N GLY A 177 -8.44 11.84 -23.11
CA GLY A 177 -9.90 11.85 -23.23
C GLY A 177 -10.54 10.47 -23.30
N ASN A 178 -11.80 10.45 -23.71
CA ASN A 178 -12.58 9.24 -23.89
C ASN A 178 -12.28 8.61 -25.26
N LYS A 179 -11.75 7.37 -25.25
CA LYS A 179 -11.45 6.61 -26.47
C LYS A 179 -12.64 5.83 -27.02
N LEU A 180 -13.79 5.83 -26.32
CA LEU A 180 -14.98 5.09 -26.72
C LEU A 180 -15.44 5.44 -28.13
N GLY A 181 -15.49 4.43 -28.99
CA GLY A 181 -15.93 4.57 -30.39
C GLY A 181 -14.90 5.18 -31.34
N LEU A 182 -13.68 5.46 -30.86
CA LEU A 182 -12.59 5.98 -31.71
C LEU A 182 -12.11 4.91 -32.70
N TYR A 183 -12.01 3.67 -32.26
CA TYR A 183 -11.56 2.52 -33.03
C TYR A 183 -12.72 1.57 -33.38
N ALA A 184 -12.57 0.72 -34.37
CA ALA A 184 -13.56 -0.31 -34.68
C ALA A 184 -13.48 -1.48 -33.69
N THR A 185 -12.26 -1.90 -33.40
CA THR A 185 -11.95 -2.93 -32.40
C THR A 185 -11.03 -2.32 -31.35
N ASP A 186 -11.51 -2.21 -30.12
CA ASP A 186 -10.77 -1.69 -28.98
C ASP A 186 -11.35 -2.33 -27.72
N GLY A 187 -10.60 -3.26 -27.14
CA GLY A 187 -10.92 -3.87 -25.84
C GLY A 187 -10.08 -3.25 -24.73
N GLY A 188 -10.27 -3.71 -23.51
CA GLY A 188 -9.36 -3.29 -22.46
C GLY A 188 -9.77 -3.75 -21.06
N LEU A 189 -8.82 -3.55 -20.16
CA LEU A 189 -8.92 -3.81 -18.74
C LEU A 189 -8.69 -2.52 -17.95
N SER A 190 -9.15 -2.49 -16.70
CA SER A 190 -8.87 -1.40 -15.78
C SER A 190 -8.43 -1.95 -14.42
N LYS A 191 -7.41 -1.36 -13.80
CA LYS A 191 -6.95 -1.76 -12.46
C LYS A 191 -8.09 -1.75 -11.42
N ILE A 192 -8.97 -0.76 -11.50
CA ILE A 192 -10.09 -0.56 -10.56
C ILE A 192 -11.09 -1.72 -10.61
N THR A 193 -11.20 -2.40 -11.76
CA THR A 193 -12.15 -3.49 -12.00
C THR A 193 -11.46 -4.82 -12.30
N THR A 194 -10.27 -5.01 -11.73
CA THR A 194 -9.50 -6.25 -11.83
C THR A 194 -9.16 -6.76 -10.42
N ILE A 195 -9.24 -8.07 -10.22
CA ILE A 195 -8.83 -8.69 -8.95
C ILE A 195 -7.31 -8.69 -8.87
N SER A 196 -6.78 -7.97 -7.87
CA SER A 196 -5.36 -7.94 -7.54
C SER A 196 -5.03 -9.00 -6.48
N PRO A 197 -3.92 -9.74 -6.60
CA PRO A 197 -3.47 -10.64 -5.54
C PRO A 197 -2.95 -9.88 -4.33
N SER A 198 -2.93 -10.51 -3.15
CA SER A 198 -2.08 -10.04 -2.04
C SER A 198 -0.62 -10.09 -2.47
N ILE A 199 0.12 -8.99 -2.29
CA ILE A 199 1.47 -8.86 -2.87
C ILE A 199 2.52 -9.68 -2.14
N SER A 200 2.37 -9.90 -0.84
CA SER A 200 3.24 -10.81 -0.08
C SER A 200 2.38 -11.78 0.72
N VAL A 201 2.65 -13.07 0.55
CA VAL A 201 1.90 -14.13 1.22
C VAL A 201 2.85 -15.20 1.77
N ALA A 202 2.60 -15.67 2.99
CA ALA A 202 3.38 -16.73 3.63
C ALA A 202 2.87 -18.14 3.24
N ALA A 203 2.55 -18.35 1.96
CA ALA A 203 1.92 -19.57 1.48
C ALA A 203 2.84 -20.79 1.55
N SER A 204 4.15 -20.63 1.53
CA SER A 204 5.10 -21.74 1.73
C SER A 204 5.02 -22.35 3.14
N GLN A 205 4.56 -21.59 4.12
CA GLN A 205 4.33 -22.05 5.49
C GLN A 205 2.89 -22.50 5.73
N THR A 206 1.92 -21.72 5.20
CA THR A 206 0.50 -21.94 5.50
C THR A 206 -0.16 -22.98 4.62
N SER A 207 0.49 -23.44 3.54
CA SER A 207 -0.09 -24.36 2.57
C SER A 207 0.80 -25.57 2.31
N ILE A 208 0.27 -26.77 2.55
CA ILE A 208 0.95 -28.05 2.23
C ILE A 208 0.47 -28.65 0.90
N ASP A 209 -0.64 -28.16 0.35
CA ASP A 209 -1.17 -28.60 -0.93
C ASP A 209 -2.04 -27.52 -1.60
N ASN A 210 -2.57 -27.83 -2.79
CA ASN A 210 -3.36 -26.91 -3.60
C ASN A 210 -4.76 -26.59 -3.07
N THR A 211 -5.18 -27.19 -1.98
CA THR A 211 -6.48 -26.91 -1.36
C THR A 211 -6.42 -25.87 -0.25
N GLU A 212 -5.20 -25.57 0.24
CA GLU A 212 -5.00 -24.70 1.39
C GLU A 212 -4.63 -23.27 1.00
N PHE A 213 -4.15 -23.03 -0.23
CA PHE A 213 -3.90 -21.68 -0.74
C PHE A 213 -4.34 -21.56 -2.19
N GLY A 214 -4.90 -20.43 -2.49
CA GLY A 214 -5.33 -19.98 -3.80
C GLY A 214 -5.96 -18.62 -3.66
N PHE A 215 -6.25 -17.98 -4.77
CA PHE A 215 -7.00 -16.72 -4.76
C PHE A 215 -7.88 -16.62 -6.01
N ASP A 216 -8.94 -15.83 -5.87
CA ASP A 216 -9.83 -15.53 -6.97
C ASP A 216 -9.13 -14.67 -8.01
N VAL A 217 -9.45 -14.91 -9.27
CA VAL A 217 -8.93 -14.16 -10.41
C VAL A 217 -10.08 -13.62 -11.24
N GLY A 218 -9.84 -12.53 -11.96
CA GLY A 218 -10.80 -11.99 -12.91
C GLY A 218 -10.75 -10.49 -13.06
N ALA A 219 -11.53 -10.03 -14.03
CA ALA A 219 -11.63 -8.62 -14.36
C ALA A 219 -12.97 -8.32 -15.06
N GLN A 220 -13.30 -7.05 -15.12
CA GLN A 220 -14.28 -6.53 -16.06
C GLN A 220 -13.60 -6.27 -17.39
N VAL A 221 -14.09 -6.92 -18.44
CA VAL A 221 -13.61 -6.77 -19.83
C VAL A 221 -14.47 -5.76 -20.54
N TYR A 222 -13.87 -4.74 -21.12
CA TYR A 222 -14.55 -3.65 -21.81
C TYR A 222 -14.45 -3.78 -23.33
N ASN A 223 -15.48 -3.36 -24.04
CA ASN A 223 -15.44 -3.10 -25.47
C ASN A 223 -15.59 -1.58 -25.71
N PHE A 224 -14.45 -0.90 -25.88
CA PHE A 224 -14.40 0.53 -26.18
C PHE A 224 -14.56 0.81 -27.68
N GLY A 225 -14.52 -0.23 -28.53
CA GLY A 225 -14.68 -0.10 -29.97
C GLY A 225 -16.10 0.32 -30.38
N ASN A 226 -16.25 0.78 -31.62
CA ASN A 226 -17.54 1.20 -32.16
C ASN A 226 -18.36 0.07 -32.79
N THR A 227 -17.87 -1.18 -32.74
CA THR A 227 -18.54 -2.38 -33.21
C THR A 227 -18.70 -3.43 -32.11
N THR A 228 -19.76 -4.27 -32.21
CA THR A 228 -19.89 -5.43 -31.33
C THR A 228 -18.73 -6.39 -31.58
N GLN A 229 -18.03 -6.76 -30.52
CA GLN A 229 -16.97 -7.74 -30.56
C GLN A 229 -17.52 -9.13 -30.20
N ASN A 230 -17.25 -10.08 -31.08
CA ASN A 230 -17.59 -11.49 -30.85
C ASN A 230 -16.28 -12.28 -30.71
N ASN A 231 -16.34 -13.39 -29.96
CA ASN A 231 -15.17 -14.20 -29.62
C ASN A 231 -14.17 -13.48 -28.70
N VAL A 232 -14.67 -12.61 -27.82
CA VAL A 232 -13.85 -11.99 -26.77
C VAL A 232 -13.48 -13.05 -25.74
N SER A 233 -12.21 -13.11 -25.37
CA SER A 233 -11.72 -13.97 -24.29
C SER A 233 -10.81 -13.23 -23.33
N ILE A 234 -10.76 -13.69 -22.10
CA ILE A 234 -9.80 -13.24 -21.09
C ILE A 234 -9.01 -14.44 -20.58
N THR A 235 -7.69 -14.29 -20.51
CA THR A 235 -6.78 -15.29 -20.00
C THR A 235 -6.10 -14.75 -18.74
N ALA A 236 -6.13 -15.51 -17.65
CA ALA A 236 -5.33 -15.26 -16.46
C ALA A 236 -4.17 -16.25 -16.44
N THR A 237 -2.95 -15.73 -16.28
CA THR A 237 -1.72 -16.54 -16.22
C THR A 237 -0.94 -16.17 -14.96
N VAL A 238 -0.59 -17.17 -14.14
CA VAL A 238 0.38 -17.01 -13.04
C VAL A 238 1.65 -17.77 -13.41
N ALA A 239 2.75 -17.03 -13.49
CA ALA A 239 4.07 -17.59 -13.76
C ALA A 239 5.02 -17.35 -12.59
N GLY A 240 5.80 -18.37 -12.20
CA GLY A 240 6.75 -18.25 -11.08
C GLY A 240 7.52 -19.53 -10.82
N PRO A 241 8.21 -19.67 -9.69
CA PRO A 241 9.02 -20.84 -9.34
C PRO A 241 8.29 -22.17 -9.37
N ALA A 242 6.98 -22.20 -9.08
CA ALA A 242 6.16 -23.41 -9.16
C ALA A 242 5.81 -23.84 -10.60
N GLY A 243 6.07 -22.99 -11.59
CA GLY A 243 5.72 -23.20 -12.99
C GLY A 243 4.76 -22.17 -13.53
N ILE A 244 3.89 -22.58 -14.44
CA ILE A 244 2.87 -21.73 -15.06
C ILE A 244 1.49 -22.36 -14.83
N TRP A 245 0.58 -21.55 -14.31
CA TRP A 245 -0.85 -21.81 -14.29
C TRP A 245 -1.50 -20.87 -15.28
N THR A 246 -2.46 -21.37 -16.05
CA THR A 246 -3.18 -20.54 -17.02
C THR A 246 -4.60 -21.03 -17.20
N GLU A 247 -5.55 -20.09 -17.23
CA GLU A 247 -6.97 -20.36 -17.47
C GLU A 247 -7.55 -19.28 -18.38
N THR A 248 -8.44 -19.70 -19.26
CA THR A 248 -9.09 -18.81 -20.24
C THR A 248 -10.60 -18.95 -20.15
N ALA A 249 -11.29 -17.83 -20.11
CA ALA A 249 -12.75 -17.77 -20.18
C ALA A 249 -13.22 -17.10 -21.48
N GLY A 250 -14.32 -17.58 -22.02
CA GLY A 250 -14.90 -17.15 -23.29
C GLY A 250 -15.18 -18.34 -24.23
N PRO A 251 -15.54 -18.11 -25.51
CA PRO A 251 -15.70 -16.81 -26.16
C PRO A 251 -17.00 -16.10 -25.76
N TYR A 252 -16.95 -14.79 -25.63
CA TYR A 252 -18.06 -13.92 -25.31
C TYR A 252 -18.39 -12.98 -26.45
N SER A 253 -19.59 -12.35 -26.38
CA SER A 253 -19.99 -11.26 -27.26
C SER A 253 -20.26 -10.04 -26.39
N ILE A 254 -19.56 -8.92 -26.67
CA ILE A 254 -19.71 -7.65 -25.94
C ILE A 254 -20.07 -6.57 -26.96
N VAL A 255 -21.20 -5.90 -26.78
CA VAL A 255 -21.62 -4.82 -27.67
C VAL A 255 -20.75 -3.57 -27.48
N SER A 256 -20.71 -2.70 -28.46
CA SER A 256 -19.98 -1.42 -28.39
C SER A 256 -20.38 -0.63 -27.14
N GLY A 257 -19.40 -0.18 -26.37
CA GLY A 257 -19.57 0.62 -25.17
C GLY A 257 -20.03 -0.14 -23.92
N ASP A 258 -20.10 -1.47 -24.00
CA ASP A 258 -20.50 -2.32 -22.88
C ASP A 258 -19.28 -3.07 -22.30
N SER A 259 -19.51 -3.78 -21.21
CA SER A 259 -18.50 -4.55 -20.52
C SER A 259 -19.05 -5.87 -19.99
N LEU A 260 -18.17 -6.78 -19.64
CA LEU A 260 -18.53 -8.09 -19.08
C LEU A 260 -17.66 -8.41 -17.87
N GLU A 261 -18.32 -8.73 -16.78
CA GLU A 261 -17.64 -9.26 -15.59
C GLU A 261 -17.29 -10.73 -15.76
N VAL A 262 -16.00 -11.05 -15.64
CA VAL A 262 -15.45 -12.41 -15.74
C VAL A 262 -14.53 -12.65 -14.56
N TYR A 263 -15.03 -13.37 -13.53
CA TYR A 263 -14.24 -13.65 -12.33
C TYR A 263 -14.65 -14.96 -11.66
N THR A 264 -13.81 -15.45 -10.78
CA THR A 264 -14.05 -16.70 -10.03
C THR A 264 -15.40 -16.68 -9.31
N GLY A 265 -16.21 -17.72 -9.55
CA GLY A 265 -17.52 -17.85 -8.93
C GLY A 265 -18.64 -17.06 -9.60
N SER A 266 -18.36 -16.22 -10.60
CA SER A 266 -19.39 -15.53 -11.38
C SER A 266 -20.02 -16.44 -12.44
N THR A 267 -21.07 -15.93 -13.11
CA THR A 267 -21.69 -16.64 -14.25
C THR A 267 -20.71 -16.84 -15.41
N ASN A 268 -19.81 -15.87 -15.63
CA ASN A 268 -18.72 -15.94 -16.60
C ASN A 268 -17.43 -16.29 -15.83
N ASN A 269 -17.27 -17.55 -15.52
CA ASN A 269 -16.27 -18.00 -14.54
C ASN A 269 -14.86 -18.12 -15.11
N LEU A 270 -13.89 -17.54 -14.40
CA LEU A 270 -12.50 -17.94 -14.40
C LEU A 270 -12.24 -18.79 -13.16
N PRO A 271 -11.65 -20.01 -13.27
CA PRO A 271 -11.28 -20.78 -12.08
C PRO A 271 -10.30 -20.04 -11.20
N ALA A 272 -10.39 -20.24 -9.87
CA ALA A 272 -9.42 -19.68 -8.94
C ALA A 272 -7.99 -20.21 -9.22
N PHE A 273 -7.02 -19.36 -8.97
CA PHE A 273 -5.61 -19.76 -9.03
C PHE A 273 -5.28 -20.72 -7.89
N SER A 274 -4.55 -21.82 -8.21
CA SER A 274 -3.86 -22.66 -7.23
C SER A 274 -2.73 -23.45 -7.87
N PHE A 275 -1.69 -23.76 -7.08
CA PHE A 275 -0.62 -24.71 -7.43
C PHE A 275 -0.60 -25.90 -6.47
N LEU A 276 0.06 -26.99 -6.89
CA LEU A 276 0.27 -28.16 -6.02
C LEU A 276 1.23 -27.86 -4.86
N THR A 277 2.17 -26.95 -5.07
CA THR A 277 3.15 -26.49 -4.07
C THR A 277 3.45 -25.02 -4.31
N TYR A 278 3.93 -24.36 -3.28
CA TYR A 278 4.18 -22.90 -3.27
C TYR A 278 5.64 -22.59 -2.88
N PRO A 279 6.61 -22.88 -3.77
CA PRO A 279 8.00 -22.50 -3.54
C PRO A 279 8.16 -20.99 -3.36
N ASP A 280 9.08 -20.59 -2.48
CA ASP A 280 9.44 -19.20 -2.29
C ASP A 280 9.91 -18.55 -3.59
N GLY A 281 9.53 -17.30 -3.76
CA GLY A 281 9.98 -16.48 -4.87
C GLY A 281 8.92 -15.52 -5.38
N ARG A 282 9.29 -14.83 -6.44
CA ARG A 282 8.42 -13.85 -7.12
C ARG A 282 7.61 -14.55 -8.21
N TYR A 283 6.33 -14.24 -8.23
CA TYR A 283 5.35 -14.69 -9.20
C TYR A 283 4.75 -13.46 -9.89
N THR A 284 4.27 -13.66 -11.12
CA THR A 284 3.55 -12.63 -11.87
C THR A 284 2.19 -13.17 -12.30
N LEU A 285 1.11 -12.50 -11.87
CA LEU A 285 -0.22 -12.69 -12.42
C LEU A 285 -0.40 -11.74 -13.59
N THR A 286 -0.78 -12.24 -14.74
CA THR A 286 -1.10 -11.44 -15.94
C THR A 286 -2.51 -11.77 -16.41
N TYR A 287 -3.28 -10.75 -16.72
CA TYR A 287 -4.54 -10.84 -17.43
C TYR A 287 -4.35 -10.32 -18.84
N ASP A 288 -4.77 -11.09 -19.83
CA ASP A 288 -4.73 -10.73 -21.24
C ASP A 288 -6.13 -10.85 -21.86
N VAL A 289 -6.57 -9.83 -22.59
CA VAL A 289 -7.84 -9.82 -23.32
C VAL A 289 -7.58 -9.91 -24.82
N GLU A 290 -8.32 -10.82 -25.47
CA GLU A 290 -8.37 -10.93 -26.93
C GLU A 290 -9.77 -10.59 -27.44
N MET A 291 -9.86 -9.71 -28.43
CA MET A 291 -11.14 -9.24 -28.99
C MET A 291 -11.65 -10.08 -30.15
N GLY A 292 -10.98 -11.17 -30.52
CA GLY A 292 -11.33 -12.03 -31.65
C GLY A 292 -10.96 -11.45 -33.02
N ALA A 293 -10.59 -10.16 -33.08
CA ALA A 293 -10.01 -9.44 -34.19
C ALA A 293 -8.83 -8.61 -33.67
N PRO A 294 -7.88 -8.19 -34.53
CA PRO A 294 -6.78 -7.34 -34.10
C PRO A 294 -7.31 -6.07 -33.42
N ASP A 295 -6.84 -5.82 -32.21
CA ASP A 295 -7.16 -4.63 -31.46
C ASP A 295 -6.36 -3.44 -31.99
N GLU A 296 -7.03 -2.31 -32.22
CA GLU A 296 -6.41 -1.10 -32.76
C GLU A 296 -5.75 -0.24 -31.66
N PHE A 297 -6.08 -0.54 -30.37
CA PHE A 297 -5.49 0.11 -29.19
C PHE A 297 -5.14 -0.93 -28.09
N ALA A 298 -4.21 -1.80 -28.35
CA ALA A 298 -3.90 -2.97 -27.52
C ALA A 298 -3.13 -2.65 -26.22
N PHE A 299 -2.93 -1.38 -25.83
CA PHE A 299 -2.10 -1.01 -24.67
C PHE A 299 -2.73 -1.30 -23.31
N ASP A 300 -4.05 -1.43 -23.25
CA ASP A 300 -4.80 -1.77 -22.05
C ASP A 300 -5.44 -3.18 -22.10
N ASN A 301 -5.03 -4.00 -23.07
CA ASN A 301 -5.45 -5.39 -23.19
C ASN A 301 -4.76 -6.30 -22.17
N SER A 302 -3.69 -5.84 -21.52
CA SER A 302 -2.92 -6.63 -20.56
C SER A 302 -2.67 -5.84 -19.26
N LEU A 303 -2.88 -6.52 -18.13
CA LEU A 303 -2.51 -6.02 -16.81
C LEU A 303 -1.70 -7.08 -16.07
N SER A 304 -0.62 -6.66 -15.38
CA SER A 304 0.24 -7.56 -14.63
C SER A 304 0.44 -7.10 -13.19
N TYR A 305 0.50 -8.08 -12.29
CA TYR A 305 0.73 -7.91 -10.86
C TYR A 305 1.83 -8.87 -10.40
N ASP A 306 2.94 -8.31 -9.91
CA ASP A 306 3.95 -9.12 -9.24
C ASP A 306 3.58 -9.35 -7.79
N PHE A 307 3.73 -10.57 -7.31
CA PHE A 307 3.55 -10.93 -5.90
C PHE A 307 4.63 -11.91 -5.44
N VAL A 308 4.84 -11.98 -4.13
CA VAL A 308 5.89 -12.80 -3.51
C VAL A 308 5.24 -13.88 -2.65
N ILE A 309 5.61 -15.13 -2.90
CA ILE A 309 5.38 -16.22 -1.97
C ILE A 309 6.66 -16.38 -1.14
N SER A 310 6.52 -16.36 0.17
CA SER A 310 7.64 -16.48 1.11
C SER A 310 7.24 -17.31 2.33
N ASP A 311 8.20 -17.59 3.17
CA ASP A 311 8.01 -18.18 4.49
C ASP A 311 7.81 -17.13 5.60
N SER A 312 8.01 -15.84 5.30
CA SER A 312 8.24 -14.83 6.33
C SER A 312 7.51 -13.51 6.15
N LEU A 313 6.86 -13.23 5.01
CA LEU A 313 6.25 -11.92 4.75
C LEU A 313 4.78 -12.01 4.35
N ILE A 314 3.98 -11.11 4.92
CA ILE A 314 2.58 -10.90 4.57
C ILE A 314 2.36 -9.40 4.38
N GLY A 315 1.83 -8.99 3.22
CA GLY A 315 1.61 -7.57 2.93
C GLY A 315 0.82 -7.32 1.65
N TYR A 316 0.37 -6.10 1.48
CA TYR A 316 -0.48 -5.69 0.36
C TYR A 316 0.17 -4.66 -0.57
N SER A 317 1.18 -3.91 -0.11
CA SER A 317 1.94 -2.99 -0.97
C SER A 317 2.86 -3.72 -1.92
N LYS A 318 3.16 -3.12 -3.06
CA LYS A 318 4.23 -3.62 -3.96
C LYS A 318 5.53 -3.80 -3.19
N THR A 319 6.37 -4.68 -3.70
CA THR A 319 7.65 -4.98 -3.09
C THR A 319 8.80 -4.64 -4.00
N ASP A 320 9.90 -4.18 -3.42
CA ASP A 320 11.17 -4.02 -4.11
C ASP A 320 11.64 -5.38 -4.66
N PRO A 321 12.03 -5.47 -5.94
CA PRO A 321 12.39 -6.75 -6.56
C PRO A 321 13.66 -7.40 -6.01
N LEU A 322 14.52 -6.66 -5.31
CA LEU A 322 15.77 -7.16 -4.76
C LEU A 322 15.63 -7.61 -3.31
N THR A 323 14.84 -6.89 -2.51
CA THR A 323 14.70 -7.13 -1.07
C THR A 323 13.41 -7.84 -0.70
N ASN A 324 12.40 -7.83 -1.57
CA ASN A 324 11.01 -8.23 -1.32
C ASN A 324 10.31 -7.44 -0.20
N LEU A 325 10.91 -6.35 0.28
CA LEU A 325 10.31 -5.47 1.28
C LEU A 325 9.28 -4.53 0.64
N PRO A 326 8.33 -4.00 1.42
CA PRO A 326 7.35 -3.03 0.94
C PRO A 326 8.01 -1.81 0.29
N VAL A 327 7.42 -1.28 -0.79
CA VAL A 327 7.86 0.00 -1.35
C VAL A 327 6.99 1.13 -0.84
N SER A 328 7.59 2.33 -0.66
CA SER A 328 6.89 3.57 -0.36
C SER A 328 7.10 4.53 -1.53
N ASN A 329 6.02 5.06 -2.06
CA ASN A 329 6.05 6.08 -3.12
C ASN A 329 5.18 7.30 -2.78
N ALA A 330 4.49 7.26 -1.65
CA ALA A 330 3.65 8.32 -1.12
C ALA A 330 3.63 8.27 0.41
N ASN A 331 3.31 9.39 1.05
CA ASN A 331 3.28 9.49 2.50
C ASN A 331 2.03 10.23 2.94
N PHE A 332 1.23 9.60 3.81
CA PHE A 332 -0.05 10.15 4.25
C PHE A 332 -0.19 10.16 5.76
N ARG A 333 -1.00 11.09 6.23
CA ARG A 333 -1.55 11.18 7.58
C ARG A 333 -2.95 11.80 7.50
N PRO A 334 -3.92 11.39 8.34
CA PRO A 334 -5.24 12.02 8.38
C PRO A 334 -5.14 13.52 8.64
N GLY A 335 -5.87 14.32 7.87
CA GLY A 335 -5.93 15.78 8.03
C GLY A 335 -6.58 16.18 9.34
N GLY A 336 -6.32 17.45 9.80
CA GLY A 336 -6.94 17.99 11.01
C GLY A 336 -6.09 17.96 12.28
N GLY A 337 -4.86 17.44 12.22
CA GLY A 337 -3.88 17.55 13.33
C GLY A 337 -4.21 16.72 14.57
N GLY A 338 -4.99 15.66 14.43
CA GLY A 338 -5.29 14.71 15.50
C GLY A 338 -4.05 13.95 15.99
N ASN A 339 -4.04 13.57 17.27
CA ASN A 339 -2.93 12.81 17.86
C ASN A 339 -2.98 11.33 17.50
N LEU A 340 -4.18 10.76 17.42
CA LEU A 340 -4.35 9.34 17.06
C LEU A 340 -4.25 9.17 15.54
N PHE A 341 -3.31 8.35 15.12
CA PHE A 341 -3.22 7.81 13.77
C PHE A 341 -2.64 6.41 13.85
N GLU A 342 -3.47 5.42 13.71
CA GLU A 342 -3.08 4.02 13.67
C GLU A 342 -3.41 3.48 12.28
N MET A 343 -2.37 3.05 11.57
CA MET A 343 -2.44 2.49 10.22
C MET A 343 -2.28 0.98 10.32
N CYS A 344 -3.22 0.23 9.76
CA CYS A 344 -3.30 -1.21 9.93
C CYS A 344 -3.34 -1.96 8.59
N MET A 345 -3.02 -3.24 8.65
CA MET A 345 -3.33 -4.23 7.63
C MET A 345 -4.07 -5.41 8.26
N VAL A 346 -5.03 -5.96 7.51
CA VAL A 346 -5.77 -7.15 7.94
C VAL A 346 -5.01 -8.41 7.51
N TYR A 347 -4.99 -9.41 8.38
CA TYR A 347 -4.56 -10.76 8.05
C TYR A 347 -5.58 -11.77 8.53
N ASP A 348 -5.93 -12.71 7.67
CA ASP A 348 -6.81 -13.84 7.97
C ASP A 348 -6.31 -15.06 7.19
N ASN A 349 -6.17 -16.20 7.86
CA ASN A 349 -5.75 -17.43 7.20
C ASN A 349 -6.30 -18.66 7.95
N PRO A 350 -6.87 -19.65 7.24
CA PRO A 350 -7.36 -20.87 7.86
C PRO A 350 -6.30 -21.72 8.55
N ASN A 351 -5.02 -21.55 8.19
CA ASN A 351 -3.87 -22.26 8.75
C ASN A 351 -2.93 -21.30 9.51
N GLY A 352 -3.47 -20.23 10.08
CA GLY A 352 -2.69 -19.23 10.84
C GLY A 352 -1.86 -19.83 11.97
N SER A 353 -2.30 -20.95 12.58
CA SER A 353 -1.58 -21.63 13.66
C SER A 353 -0.20 -22.17 13.25
N ARG A 354 0.11 -22.23 11.96
CA ARG A 354 1.44 -22.58 11.46
C ARG A 354 2.43 -21.41 11.51
N LEU A 355 1.98 -20.20 11.84
CA LEU A 355 2.78 -18.98 11.85
C LEU A 355 2.92 -18.41 13.26
N GLY A 356 4.12 -17.91 13.55
CA GLY A 356 4.41 -16.98 14.63
C GLY A 356 4.56 -15.56 14.07
N ALA A 357 3.98 -14.56 14.73
CA ALA A 357 4.17 -13.15 14.39
C ALA A 357 5.38 -12.59 15.14
N GLU A 358 6.30 -11.92 14.40
CA GLU A 358 7.55 -11.40 14.94
C GLU A 358 7.55 -9.88 15.06
N GLY A 359 6.99 -9.15 14.06
CA GLY A 359 7.01 -7.71 14.01
C GLY A 359 6.52 -7.17 12.67
N ILE A 360 6.72 -5.89 12.42
CA ILE A 360 6.21 -5.20 11.23
C ILE A 360 7.34 -4.46 10.53
N TYR A 361 7.43 -4.61 9.20
CA TYR A 361 8.15 -3.70 8.32
C TYR A 361 7.25 -2.53 7.98
N PHE A 362 7.78 -1.30 8.00
CA PHE A 362 7.05 -0.09 7.66
C PHE A 362 8.02 1.02 7.25
N SER A 363 7.50 2.09 6.64
CA SER A 363 8.26 3.31 6.36
C SER A 363 7.53 4.55 6.88
N ALA A 364 8.28 5.61 7.19
CA ALA A 364 7.74 6.88 7.63
C ALA A 364 8.61 8.05 7.18
N VAL A 365 8.01 9.23 7.15
CA VAL A 365 8.72 10.52 6.94
C VAL A 365 8.18 11.56 7.90
N THR A 366 8.97 12.58 8.17
CA THR A 366 8.48 13.80 8.82
C THR A 366 7.87 14.75 7.81
N GLY A 367 6.94 15.62 8.25
CA GLY A 367 6.27 16.57 7.37
C GLY A 367 7.26 17.40 6.56
N TYR A 368 6.96 17.58 5.28
CA TYR A 368 7.79 18.36 4.37
C TYR A 368 8.05 19.76 4.93
N ASN A 369 9.32 20.16 5.05
CA ASN A 369 9.76 21.41 5.69
C ASN A 369 9.50 21.50 7.21
N SER A 370 9.14 20.43 7.92
CA SER A 370 8.99 20.44 9.38
C SER A 370 10.30 20.76 10.09
N GLY A 371 11.44 20.43 9.46
CA GLY A 371 12.76 20.52 10.08
C GLY A 371 12.98 19.50 11.21
N ILE A 372 12.07 18.53 11.35
CA ILE A 372 12.13 17.47 12.35
C ILE A 372 12.86 16.27 11.73
N SER A 373 13.77 15.67 12.48
CA SER A 373 14.44 14.41 12.15
C SER A 373 13.61 13.24 12.68
N LEU A 374 13.67 12.10 12.01
CA LEU A 374 13.14 10.85 12.57
C LEU A 374 14.02 10.30 13.71
N ASP A 375 15.27 10.73 13.85
CA ASP A 375 16.18 10.23 14.89
C ASP A 375 15.60 10.40 16.29
N GLY A 376 15.42 9.28 17.00
CA GLY A 376 14.81 9.24 18.33
C GLY A 376 13.28 9.19 18.36
N GLU A 377 12.60 9.33 17.22
CA GLU A 377 11.14 9.24 17.14
C GLU A 377 10.66 7.79 17.36
N GLU A 378 9.49 7.68 18.00
CA GLU A 378 8.88 6.41 18.37
C GLU A 378 7.71 6.05 17.45
N ILE A 379 7.68 4.79 17.01
CA ILE A 379 6.51 4.15 16.38
C ILE A 379 6.08 2.98 17.27
N ALA A 380 4.85 3.00 17.75
CA ALA A 380 4.24 1.86 18.42
C ALA A 380 3.76 0.84 17.38
N LEU A 381 3.94 -0.44 17.71
CA LEU A 381 3.49 -1.56 16.91
C LEU A 381 2.47 -2.35 17.71
N SER A 382 1.39 -2.77 17.10
CA SER A 382 0.35 -3.55 17.75
C SER A 382 -0.12 -4.68 16.83
N LEU A 383 -0.37 -5.83 17.42
CA LEU A 383 -1.11 -6.92 16.79
C LEU A 383 -2.37 -7.15 17.60
N TYR A 384 -3.53 -6.98 16.96
CA TYR A 384 -4.83 -7.28 17.56
C TYR A 384 -5.44 -8.52 16.93
N SER A 385 -6.12 -9.34 17.72
CA SER A 385 -7.16 -10.22 17.21
C SER A 385 -8.45 -9.43 17.09
N TRP A 386 -9.15 -9.57 15.96
CA TRP A 386 -10.36 -8.81 15.67
C TRP A 386 -11.58 -9.73 15.72
N ASP A 387 -12.21 -9.82 16.89
CA ASP A 387 -13.39 -10.66 17.17
C ASP A 387 -14.68 -9.92 16.81
N ASN A 388 -14.78 -9.49 15.56
CA ASN A 388 -15.96 -8.82 15.08
C ASN A 388 -16.92 -9.78 14.36
N VAL A 389 -18.13 -9.30 14.12
CA VAL A 389 -19.22 -10.08 13.51
C VAL A 389 -19.56 -9.60 12.10
N PHE A 390 -18.77 -8.70 11.51
CA PHE A 390 -19.03 -8.25 10.14
C PHE A 390 -18.73 -9.35 9.11
N THR A 391 -19.51 -9.38 8.04
CA THR A 391 -19.39 -10.36 6.95
C THR A 391 -18.86 -9.76 5.66
N ASP A 392 -18.97 -8.45 5.52
CA ASP A 392 -18.52 -7.73 4.32
C ASP A 392 -18.20 -6.25 4.62
N ILE A 393 -17.61 -5.57 3.65
CA ILE A 393 -17.18 -4.17 3.75
C ILE A 393 -18.32 -3.17 4.00
N ASN A 394 -19.56 -3.55 3.75
CA ASN A 394 -20.74 -2.71 3.95
C ASN A 394 -21.53 -3.08 5.22
N ASP A 395 -21.02 -4.03 6.00
CA ASP A 395 -21.69 -4.47 7.24
C ASP A 395 -21.69 -3.32 8.27
N VAL A 396 -22.84 -3.07 8.86
CA VAL A 396 -23.04 -2.03 9.88
C VAL A 396 -22.22 -2.27 11.17
N ASN A 397 -21.76 -3.50 11.38
CA ASN A 397 -20.92 -3.88 12.51
C ASN A 397 -19.42 -3.75 12.20
N LEU A 398 -19.04 -3.30 11.02
CA LEU A 398 -17.65 -3.07 10.67
C LEU A 398 -17.11 -1.84 11.41
N ALA A 399 -16.39 -2.07 12.50
CA ALA A 399 -15.84 -1.02 13.36
C ALA A 399 -14.57 -1.53 14.08
N PHE A 400 -13.80 -0.62 14.66
CA PHE A 400 -12.64 -0.90 15.53
C PHE A 400 -13.04 -1.24 16.97
N ASP A 401 -14.19 -1.84 17.15
CA ASP A 401 -14.62 -2.47 18.40
C ASP A 401 -14.28 -3.96 18.40
N ASN A 402 -14.34 -4.58 19.56
CA ASN A 402 -13.98 -5.99 19.76
C ASN A 402 -12.54 -6.36 19.34
N LEU A 403 -11.61 -5.42 19.48
CA LEU A 403 -10.18 -5.67 19.33
C LEU A 403 -9.60 -6.18 20.66
N ASN A 404 -8.86 -7.31 20.58
CA ASN A 404 -8.08 -7.80 21.69
C ASN A 404 -6.60 -7.67 21.36
N LEU A 405 -5.86 -6.91 22.15
CA LEU A 405 -4.42 -6.77 21.98
C LEU A 405 -3.74 -8.12 22.23
N VAL A 406 -3.07 -8.66 21.22
CA VAL A 406 -2.35 -9.92 21.26
C VAL A 406 -0.90 -9.71 21.68
N THR A 407 -0.22 -8.78 21.03
CA THR A 407 1.14 -8.36 21.35
C THR A 407 1.38 -6.94 20.87
N PHE A 408 2.42 -6.32 21.39
CA PHE A 408 2.82 -4.96 20.98
C PHE A 408 4.35 -4.86 20.99
N GLY A 409 4.88 -3.74 20.51
CA GLY A 409 6.28 -3.39 20.54
C GLY A 409 6.47 -1.91 20.24
N TYR A 410 7.71 -1.44 20.35
CA TYR A 410 8.09 -0.08 20.02
C TYR A 410 9.34 -0.09 19.15
N TYR A 411 9.32 0.71 18.11
CA TYR A 411 10.49 0.99 17.30
C TYR A 411 10.94 2.43 17.54
N TYR A 412 12.22 2.61 17.83
CA TYR A 412 12.84 3.92 17.96
C TYR A 412 13.82 4.12 16.82
N TYR A 413 13.65 5.16 16.06
CA TYR A 413 14.57 5.49 14.97
C TYR A 413 15.97 5.77 15.51
N THR A 414 16.99 5.14 14.95
CA THR A 414 18.41 5.31 15.31
C THR A 414 19.15 6.20 14.34
N GLY A 415 18.45 7.05 13.62
CA GLY A 415 18.93 7.99 12.63
C GLY A 415 17.78 8.60 11.84
N ASP A 416 18.10 9.56 10.99
CA ASP A 416 17.12 10.24 10.12
C ASP A 416 16.82 9.41 8.86
N LEU A 417 16.17 8.25 9.04
CA LEU A 417 15.86 7.27 8.01
C LEU A 417 14.55 7.61 7.29
N GLN A 418 14.50 8.79 6.68
CA GLN A 418 13.34 9.29 5.94
C GLN A 418 13.01 8.38 4.76
N ASP A 419 11.77 7.90 4.68
CA ASP A 419 11.24 7.04 3.60
C ASP A 419 11.90 5.64 3.49
N GLU A 420 12.78 5.29 4.43
CA GLU A 420 13.40 3.97 4.47
C GLU A 420 12.46 2.96 5.14
N VAL A 421 12.45 1.73 4.61
CA VAL A 421 11.71 0.62 5.24
C VAL A 421 12.52 0.07 6.40
N VAL A 422 11.95 0.13 7.58
CA VAL A 422 12.56 -0.36 8.83
C VAL A 422 11.75 -1.52 9.40
N PHE A 423 12.36 -2.31 10.28
CA PHE A 423 11.73 -3.41 10.99
C PHE A 423 11.57 -3.10 12.47
N GLY A 424 10.33 -3.15 12.97
CA GLY A 424 10.03 -3.12 14.40
C GLY A 424 9.57 -4.48 14.88
N SER A 425 10.23 -5.03 15.91
CA SER A 425 9.87 -6.29 16.54
C SER A 425 8.79 -6.09 17.60
N TYR A 426 7.91 -7.06 17.74
CA TYR A 426 7.06 -7.15 18.92
C TYR A 426 7.89 -7.55 20.16
N ASP A 427 7.45 -7.11 21.35
CA ASP A 427 8.08 -7.47 22.63
C ASP A 427 7.97 -8.98 22.93
N SER A 428 6.95 -9.62 22.37
CA SER A 428 6.73 -11.06 22.49
C SER A 428 6.27 -11.60 21.13
N HIS A 429 6.96 -12.59 20.63
CA HIS A 429 6.53 -13.35 19.46
C HIS A 429 5.35 -14.23 19.85
N VAL A 430 4.34 -14.30 19.02
CA VAL A 430 3.09 -15.01 19.31
C VAL A 430 2.69 -15.92 18.17
N GLN A 431 2.26 -17.13 18.50
CA GLN A 431 1.63 -18.02 17.53
C GLN A 431 0.26 -17.48 17.16
N LEU A 432 -0.06 -17.44 15.87
CA LEU A 432 -1.36 -17.06 15.37
C LEU A 432 -2.35 -18.21 15.52
N SER A 433 -3.63 -17.94 15.27
CA SER A 433 -4.71 -18.94 15.34
C SER A 433 -5.34 -19.14 13.96
N ASP A 434 -5.84 -20.35 13.72
CA ASP A 434 -6.57 -20.67 12.50
C ASP A 434 -7.89 -19.91 12.42
N ASN A 435 -8.20 -19.40 11.21
CA ASN A 435 -9.44 -18.66 10.93
C ASN A 435 -9.66 -17.44 11.85
N GLN A 436 -8.60 -16.90 12.44
CA GLN A 436 -8.64 -15.68 13.25
C GLN A 436 -8.23 -14.50 12.40
N ARG A 437 -9.09 -13.46 12.36
CA ARG A 437 -8.75 -12.18 11.75
C ARG A 437 -7.86 -11.39 12.70
N TYR A 438 -6.76 -10.86 12.17
CA TYR A 438 -5.82 -10.00 12.89
C TYR A 438 -5.72 -8.63 12.25
N LEU A 439 -5.38 -7.62 13.05
CA LEU A 439 -4.92 -6.32 12.60
C LEU A 439 -3.47 -6.13 13.05
N ALA A 440 -2.55 -6.00 12.11
CA ALA A 440 -1.18 -5.55 12.36
C ALA A 440 -1.11 -4.05 12.11
N CYS A 441 -0.78 -3.28 13.15
CA CYS A 441 -0.91 -1.82 13.14
C CYS A 441 0.39 -1.13 13.53
N VAL A 442 0.63 0.06 12.98
CA VAL A 442 1.69 0.99 13.35
C VAL A 442 1.10 2.34 13.70
N GLN A 443 1.61 2.96 14.77
CA GLN A 443 1.13 4.23 15.29
C GLN A 443 2.29 5.16 15.62
N PRO A 444 2.50 6.27 14.88
CA PRO A 444 3.49 7.27 15.24
C PRO A 444 3.04 8.09 16.46
N SER A 445 3.96 8.33 17.40
CA SER A 445 3.72 9.16 18.58
C SER A 445 3.70 10.66 18.27
N ASN A 446 4.37 11.07 17.18
CA ASN A 446 4.51 12.47 16.77
C ASN A 446 3.57 12.79 15.61
N VAL A 447 2.81 13.92 15.74
CA VAL A 447 1.84 14.37 14.73
C VAL A 447 2.47 14.84 13.41
N GLU A 448 3.77 15.12 13.41
CA GLU A 448 4.51 15.50 12.21
C GLU A 448 5.03 14.29 11.41
N ILE A 449 4.76 13.06 11.86
CA ILE A 449 5.17 11.85 11.15
C ILE A 449 4.03 11.38 10.24
N PHE A 450 4.36 11.19 8.98
CA PHE A 450 3.53 10.62 7.93
C PHE A 450 4.00 9.20 7.64
N MET A 451 3.06 8.28 7.48
CA MET A 451 3.39 6.88 7.19
C MET A 451 3.47 6.66 5.69
N GLY A 452 4.40 5.79 5.28
CA GLY A 452 4.62 5.43 3.89
C GLY A 452 3.47 4.60 3.30
N HIS A 453 3.16 4.86 2.04
CA HIS A 453 2.13 4.17 1.27
C HIS A 453 2.62 3.86 -0.15
N ASP A 454 1.96 2.88 -0.76
CA ASP A 454 2.08 2.53 -2.17
C ASP A 454 0.78 2.91 -2.90
N THR A 455 0.88 3.74 -3.93
CA THR A 455 -0.23 4.13 -4.83
C THR A 455 -0.17 3.40 -6.18
N GLY A 456 0.69 2.41 -6.29
CA GLY A 456 0.92 1.67 -7.53
C GLY A 456 0.00 0.47 -7.76
N ILE A 457 -0.83 0.10 -6.77
CA ILE A 457 -1.78 -1.02 -6.83
C ILE A 457 -3.17 -0.53 -6.42
N ASP A 458 -4.23 -1.20 -6.89
CA ASP A 458 -5.61 -0.90 -6.50
C ASP A 458 -6.33 -2.20 -6.12
N TYR A 459 -6.92 -2.21 -4.94
CA TYR A 459 -7.71 -3.31 -4.40
C TYR A 459 -9.22 -3.09 -4.47
N ASN A 460 -9.70 -2.09 -5.22
CA ASN A 460 -11.12 -1.75 -5.25
C ASN A 460 -12.00 -2.97 -5.61
N TRP A 461 -11.63 -3.71 -6.65
CA TRP A 461 -12.38 -4.91 -7.02
C TRP A 461 -12.19 -6.04 -6.02
N SER A 462 -10.98 -6.21 -5.49
CA SER A 462 -10.64 -7.25 -4.52
C SER A 462 -11.42 -7.10 -3.21
N VAL A 463 -11.51 -5.90 -2.62
CA VAL A 463 -12.28 -5.68 -1.38
C VAL A 463 -13.79 -5.88 -1.59
N ASN A 464 -14.31 -5.60 -2.78
CA ASN A 464 -15.71 -5.85 -3.12
C ASN A 464 -16.00 -7.33 -3.35
N THR A 465 -15.02 -8.09 -3.85
CA THR A 465 -15.14 -9.54 -4.08
C THR A 465 -14.96 -10.34 -2.79
N THR A 466 -13.93 -10.03 -2.01
CA THR A 466 -13.70 -10.65 -0.69
C THR A 466 -14.60 -10.06 0.39
N LEU A 467 -15.18 -8.88 0.14
CA LEU A 467 -16.07 -8.16 1.05
C LEU A 467 -15.44 -7.83 2.41
N GLN A 468 -14.12 -7.64 2.43
CA GLN A 468 -13.36 -7.38 3.64
C GLN A 468 -12.44 -6.17 3.51
N PRO A 469 -12.23 -5.40 4.58
CA PRO A 469 -11.22 -4.37 4.61
C PRO A 469 -9.82 -5.00 4.46
N ILE A 470 -8.91 -4.29 3.81
CA ILE A 470 -7.51 -4.72 3.65
C ILE A 470 -6.59 -3.87 4.53
N THR A 471 -6.80 -2.55 4.52
CA THR A 471 -5.89 -1.56 5.09
C THR A 471 -6.64 -0.49 5.91
N PRO A 472 -7.33 -0.86 6.99
CA PRO A 472 -8.12 0.10 7.77
C PRO A 472 -7.23 1.07 8.56
N ILE A 473 -7.79 2.26 8.84
CA ILE A 473 -7.16 3.31 9.63
C ILE A 473 -8.06 3.69 10.80
N ASN A 474 -7.45 3.87 11.97
CA ASN A 474 -8.07 4.47 13.14
C ASN A 474 -7.44 5.84 13.42
N SER A 475 -8.26 6.85 13.64
CA SER A 475 -7.79 8.21 13.90
C SER A 475 -8.77 8.98 14.78
N ASP A 476 -8.38 10.17 15.26
CA ASP A 476 -9.29 11.06 15.98
C ASP A 476 -10.52 11.48 15.16
N ASN A 477 -10.46 11.36 13.83
CA ASN A 477 -11.59 11.62 12.94
C ASN A 477 -12.53 10.42 12.80
N GLY A 478 -12.19 9.27 13.39
CA GLY A 478 -12.95 8.04 13.35
C GLY A 478 -12.22 6.88 12.68
N TYR A 479 -12.97 5.81 12.47
CA TYR A 479 -12.52 4.59 11.81
C TYR A 479 -12.84 4.63 10.31
N PHE A 480 -11.85 4.30 9.49
CA PHE A 480 -11.96 4.24 8.04
C PHE A 480 -11.59 2.83 7.55
N ALA A 481 -12.59 2.03 7.19
CA ALA A 481 -12.42 0.64 6.78
C ALA A 481 -11.52 0.46 5.55
N LEU A 482 -11.56 1.40 4.61
CA LEU A 482 -10.76 1.41 3.39
C LEU A 482 -9.51 2.32 3.49
N GLY A 483 -9.13 2.73 4.70
CA GLY A 483 -7.97 3.59 4.89
C GLY A 483 -8.08 4.92 4.14
N PHE A 484 -7.07 5.27 3.36
CA PHE A 484 -7.07 6.45 2.47
C PHE A 484 -7.67 6.17 1.09
N GLY A 485 -8.10 4.94 0.83
CA GLY A 485 -8.61 4.45 -0.44
C GLY A 485 -8.06 3.08 -0.76
N THR A 486 -8.70 2.38 -1.68
CA THR A 486 -8.28 1.04 -2.12
C THR A 486 -7.01 1.06 -2.97
N ASP A 487 -6.65 2.22 -3.49
CA ASP A 487 -5.48 2.55 -4.30
C ASP A 487 -4.36 3.24 -3.50
N VAL A 488 -4.53 3.40 -2.18
CA VAL A 488 -3.53 3.97 -1.26
C VAL A 488 -3.23 2.95 -0.17
N VAL A 489 -2.30 2.07 -0.44
CA VAL A 489 -2.01 0.90 0.39
C VAL A 489 -0.83 1.19 1.34
N PRO A 490 -0.94 0.92 2.64
CA PRO A 490 0.18 1.06 3.56
C PRO A 490 1.43 0.32 3.12
N SER A 491 2.56 1.02 3.09
CA SER A 491 3.88 0.43 2.85
C SER A 491 4.34 -0.31 4.11
N MET A 492 3.71 -1.47 4.35
CA MET A 492 4.00 -2.31 5.51
C MET A 492 3.86 -3.80 5.19
N ALA A 493 4.58 -4.63 5.95
CA ALA A 493 4.44 -6.07 5.93
C ALA A 493 4.59 -6.66 7.33
N LEU A 494 3.71 -7.61 7.68
CA LEU A 494 3.86 -8.44 8.87
C LEU A 494 4.98 -9.46 8.61
N ARG A 495 5.98 -9.48 9.47
CA ARG A 495 6.98 -10.54 9.49
C ARG A 495 6.49 -11.69 10.34
N VAL A 496 6.55 -12.88 9.76
CA VAL A 496 6.14 -14.14 10.38
C VAL A 496 7.27 -15.16 10.30
N PHE A 497 7.14 -16.23 11.05
CA PHE A 497 8.07 -17.36 11.04
C PHE A 497 7.30 -18.66 11.32
N ASP A 498 7.94 -19.83 11.17
CA ASP A 498 7.33 -21.12 11.46
C ASP A 498 6.94 -21.21 12.93
N ALA A 499 5.65 -21.44 13.23
CA ALA A 499 5.15 -21.55 14.59
C ALA A 499 5.81 -22.68 15.39
N ALA A 500 6.37 -23.69 14.73
CA ALA A 500 7.17 -24.72 15.40
C ALA A 500 8.41 -24.13 16.12
N GLU A 501 8.86 -22.95 15.68
CA GLU A 501 9.97 -22.22 16.31
C GLU A 501 9.51 -21.39 17.51
N VAL A 502 8.22 -21.12 17.71
CA VAL A 502 7.67 -20.36 18.85
C VAL A 502 7.95 -21.07 20.20
N GLY A 503 8.18 -22.37 20.18
CA GLY A 503 8.44 -23.16 21.37
C GLY A 503 9.86 -23.72 21.48
N VAL A 504 10.74 -23.42 20.54
CA VAL A 504 12.09 -23.99 20.41
C VAL A 504 13.16 -22.91 20.26
N THR A 505 12.98 -21.71 20.80
CA THR A 505 14.15 -21.04 21.33
C THR A 505 14.48 -21.72 22.65
N GLU A 506 15.10 -22.92 22.60
CA GLU A 506 16.29 -23.07 23.40
C GLU A 506 17.22 -21.93 22.93
N HIS A 507 17.05 -20.75 23.52
CA HIS A 507 18.23 -19.97 23.79
C HIS A 507 19.17 -20.96 24.47
N GLU A 508 20.27 -21.33 23.85
CA GLU A 508 21.46 -21.54 24.61
C GLU A 508 21.64 -20.18 25.30
N ASN A 509 21.00 -20.09 26.48
CA ASN A 509 20.91 -18.87 27.25
C ASN A 509 22.31 -18.61 27.76
N GLU A 510 23.05 -17.79 27.04
CA GLU A 510 24.10 -17.01 27.69
C GLU A 510 23.47 -16.07 28.75
N ASP A 511 22.15 -15.80 28.65
CA ASP A 511 21.40 -14.89 29.52
C ASP A 511 20.57 -15.64 30.57
N GLY A 512 20.41 -15.03 31.73
CA GLY A 512 19.60 -15.56 32.83
C GLY A 512 18.11 -15.54 32.55
N SER A 513 17.31 -16.18 33.37
CA SER A 513 15.84 -16.15 33.28
C SER A 513 15.17 -16.16 34.65
N ILE A 514 13.90 -15.69 34.69
CA ILE A 514 13.10 -15.70 35.92
C ILE A 514 11.73 -16.35 35.66
N PHE A 515 11.25 -17.18 36.58
CA PHE A 515 9.93 -17.83 36.50
C PHE A 515 9.38 -18.25 37.87
N PRO A 516 8.04 -18.35 38.03
CA PRO A 516 7.00 -17.89 37.10
C PRO A 516 6.89 -16.37 37.11
N ASN A 517 6.40 -15.81 36.00
CA ASN A 517 6.02 -14.40 35.91
C ASN A 517 4.62 -14.33 35.25
N PRO A 518 3.56 -13.95 35.97
CA PRO A 518 3.51 -13.44 37.36
C PRO A 518 3.91 -14.48 38.43
N ALA A 519 4.56 -14.00 39.49
CA ALA A 519 5.01 -14.81 40.64
C ALA A 519 4.11 -14.59 41.86
N LYS A 520 3.93 -15.65 42.69
CA LYS A 520 3.13 -15.56 43.90
C LYS A 520 3.98 -15.50 45.16
N ASP A 521 4.58 -16.59 45.53
CA ASP A 521 5.33 -16.71 46.81
C ASP A 521 6.83 -16.92 46.58
N ILE A 522 7.19 -17.54 45.45
CA ILE A 522 8.58 -17.87 45.12
C ILE A 522 8.83 -17.43 43.67
N LEU A 523 9.97 -16.79 43.47
CA LEU A 523 10.53 -16.47 42.15
C LEU A 523 11.78 -17.33 41.96
N ASN A 524 11.80 -18.14 40.91
CA ASN A 524 12.99 -18.87 40.50
C ASN A 524 13.81 -18.00 39.57
N ILE A 525 15.09 -17.96 39.75
CA ILE A 525 16.04 -17.18 38.98
C ILE A 525 17.10 -18.15 38.49
N THR A 526 17.24 -18.26 37.18
CA THR A 526 18.32 -19.00 36.54
C THR A 526 19.35 -17.97 36.08
N PRO A 527 20.51 -17.87 36.73
CA PRO A 527 21.60 -17.04 36.23
C PRO A 527 22.11 -17.57 34.89
N ARG A 528 22.77 -16.73 34.10
CA ARG A 528 23.37 -17.14 32.81
C ARG A 528 24.31 -18.33 33.00
N SER A 529 24.36 -19.22 32.01
CA SER A 529 25.06 -20.51 32.13
C SER A 529 26.56 -20.46 31.82
N SER A 530 27.07 -19.35 31.31
CA SER A 530 28.43 -19.28 30.76
C SER A 530 29.55 -19.30 31.79
N ASP A 531 29.26 -19.09 33.12
CA ASP A 531 30.29 -19.06 34.11
C ASP A 531 29.88 -19.54 35.50
N THR A 532 30.77 -20.28 36.15
CA THR A 532 30.69 -20.74 37.54
C THR A 532 30.83 -19.62 38.57
N GLN A 533 30.71 -18.36 38.15
CA GLN A 533 30.92 -17.20 39.02
C GLN A 533 29.63 -16.81 39.73
N GLY A 534 29.81 -16.23 40.89
CA GLY A 534 28.74 -15.74 41.74
C GLY A 534 28.26 -14.34 41.29
N GLY A 535 27.37 -13.81 42.11
CA GLY A 535 26.85 -12.45 41.86
C GLY A 535 25.85 -12.04 42.93
N THR A 536 25.25 -10.87 42.73
CA THR A 536 24.25 -10.30 43.62
C THR A 536 22.93 -10.12 42.88
N ILE A 537 21.85 -10.62 43.41
CA ILE A 537 20.48 -10.42 42.93
C ILE A 537 19.84 -9.35 43.80
N THR A 538 19.26 -8.31 43.18
CA THR A 538 18.60 -7.21 43.88
C THR A 538 17.20 -7.01 43.30
N ILE A 539 16.18 -7.00 44.17
CA ILE A 539 14.81 -6.64 43.80
C ILE A 539 14.55 -5.18 44.20
N LEU A 540 14.03 -4.40 43.24
CA LEU A 540 13.68 -2.98 43.42
C LEU A 540 12.18 -2.79 43.17
N ASP A 541 11.59 -1.82 43.86
CA ASP A 541 10.29 -1.32 43.47
C ASP A 541 10.41 -0.36 42.25
N MET A 542 9.27 0.03 41.66
CA MET A 542 9.24 0.91 40.50
C MET A 542 9.74 2.32 40.74
N THR A 543 10.06 2.70 41.99
CA THR A 543 10.72 3.96 42.33
C THR A 543 12.25 3.81 42.41
N GLY A 544 12.80 2.61 42.18
CA GLY A 544 14.23 2.32 42.25
C GLY A 544 14.71 2.01 43.66
N ARG A 545 13.83 1.88 44.66
CA ARG A 545 14.20 1.54 46.01
C ARG A 545 14.46 0.03 46.14
N VAL A 546 15.60 -0.33 46.67
CA VAL A 546 15.97 -1.72 46.96
C VAL A 546 15.06 -2.29 48.05
N ILE A 547 14.41 -3.42 47.74
CA ILE A 547 13.50 -4.13 48.63
C ILE A 547 14.16 -5.40 49.18
N LEU A 548 14.90 -6.15 48.34
CA LEU A 548 15.55 -7.40 48.72
C LEU A 548 16.87 -7.52 47.99
N THR A 549 17.89 -8.10 48.68
CA THR A 549 19.18 -8.41 48.06
C THR A 549 19.66 -9.78 48.55
N GLU A 550 20.09 -10.62 47.61
CA GLU A 550 20.72 -11.93 47.92
C GLU A 550 21.97 -12.14 47.08
N VAL A 551 22.95 -12.84 47.64
CA VAL A 551 24.18 -13.22 46.94
C VAL A 551 24.07 -14.68 46.52
N PHE A 552 24.59 -15.01 45.34
CA PHE A 552 24.71 -16.38 44.85
C PHE A 552 26.16 -16.70 44.45
N SER A 553 26.54 -17.97 44.50
CA SER A 553 27.90 -18.41 44.20
C SER A 553 27.98 -19.55 43.16
N SER A 554 26.91 -19.81 42.44
CA SER A 554 26.86 -20.85 41.40
C SER A 554 25.73 -20.57 40.41
N ALA A 555 25.86 -21.10 39.21
CA ALA A 555 24.88 -20.98 38.13
C ALA A 555 23.59 -21.82 38.33
N ASN A 556 23.38 -22.41 39.50
CA ASN A 556 22.17 -23.18 39.81
C ASN A 556 20.97 -22.27 40.02
N ILE A 557 19.77 -22.78 39.73
CA ILE A 557 18.50 -22.06 39.92
C ILE A 557 18.41 -21.60 41.39
N LYS A 558 18.32 -20.28 41.57
CA LYS A 558 18.12 -19.64 42.85
C LYS A 558 16.63 -19.45 43.10
N LYS A 559 16.14 -19.85 44.26
CA LYS A 559 14.75 -19.60 44.69
C LYS A 559 14.73 -18.44 45.67
N MET A 560 14.06 -17.36 45.30
CA MET A 560 13.83 -16.21 46.17
C MET A 560 12.42 -16.26 46.76
N ASP A 561 12.33 -16.13 48.08
CA ASP A 561 11.05 -15.94 48.75
C ASP A 561 10.60 -14.49 48.61
N ILE A 562 9.51 -14.29 47.88
CA ILE A 562 8.90 -12.98 47.64
C ILE A 562 7.55 -12.83 48.32
N ASN A 563 7.21 -13.71 49.25
CA ASN A 563 5.94 -13.69 49.98
C ASN A 563 5.71 -12.37 50.73
N GLY A 564 6.79 -11.73 51.20
CA GLY A 564 6.74 -10.42 51.88
C GLY A 564 6.52 -9.20 50.97
N LEU A 565 6.53 -9.38 49.65
CA LEU A 565 6.26 -8.29 48.70
C LEU A 565 4.76 -8.06 48.54
N THR A 566 4.36 -6.80 48.38
CA THR A 566 2.99 -6.46 48.04
C THR A 566 2.71 -6.74 46.54
N THR A 567 1.45 -7.01 46.20
CA THR A 567 1.04 -7.14 44.80
C THR A 567 1.46 -5.90 44.02
N GLY A 568 2.14 -6.08 42.88
CA GLY A 568 2.67 -4.98 42.08
C GLY A 568 3.82 -5.40 41.17
N GLN A 569 4.35 -4.45 40.41
CA GLN A 569 5.49 -4.62 39.50
C GLN A 569 6.81 -4.36 40.25
N TYR A 570 7.81 -5.13 39.91
CA TYR A 570 9.16 -5.06 40.49
C TYR A 570 10.21 -5.24 39.39
N LEU A 571 11.40 -4.66 39.64
CA LEU A 571 12.61 -4.90 38.85
C LEU A 571 13.52 -5.83 39.61
N LEU A 572 14.12 -6.80 38.94
CA LEU A 572 15.13 -7.67 39.46
C LEU A 572 16.43 -7.45 38.67
N ASN A 573 17.49 -7.06 39.36
CA ASN A 573 18.82 -6.90 38.80
C ASN A 573 19.72 -8.03 39.28
N ILE A 574 20.48 -8.64 38.37
CA ILE A 574 21.56 -9.58 38.64
C ILE A 574 22.87 -8.87 38.29
N ALA A 575 23.74 -8.67 39.26
CA ALA A 575 25.09 -8.17 39.02
C ALA A 575 26.07 -9.33 39.26
N TYR A 576 26.73 -9.76 38.18
CA TYR A 576 27.70 -10.84 38.22
C TYR A 576 29.09 -10.35 38.67
N ASP A 577 29.89 -11.26 39.23
CA ASP A 577 31.22 -10.93 39.74
C ASP A 577 32.22 -10.52 38.63
N ASP A 578 31.90 -10.81 37.37
CA ASP A 578 32.65 -10.38 36.17
C ASP A 578 32.30 -8.97 35.68
N GLY A 579 31.34 -8.31 36.37
CA GLY A 579 30.91 -6.94 36.04
C GLY A 579 29.75 -6.84 35.04
N VAL A 580 29.25 -7.96 34.50
CA VAL A 580 28.05 -7.99 33.68
C VAL A 580 26.81 -7.82 34.56
N THR A 581 25.76 -7.18 34.04
CA THR A 581 24.48 -7.01 34.73
C THR A 581 23.33 -7.44 33.83
N GLU A 582 22.34 -8.10 34.42
CA GLU A 582 21.06 -8.43 33.77
C GLU A 582 19.91 -7.80 34.53
N GLN A 583 18.86 -7.42 33.85
CA GLN A 583 17.67 -6.83 34.45
C GLN A 583 16.41 -7.53 33.96
N PHE A 584 15.52 -7.86 34.87
CA PHE A 584 14.23 -8.51 34.61
C PHE A 584 13.10 -7.73 35.26
N LYS A 585 11.94 -7.72 34.64
CA LYS A 585 10.72 -7.17 35.19
C LYS A 585 9.78 -8.32 35.57
N PHE A 586 9.18 -8.31 36.75
CA PHE A 586 8.18 -9.30 37.10
C PHE A 586 6.98 -8.70 37.83
N LEU A 587 5.86 -9.40 37.75
CA LEU A 587 4.62 -9.09 38.44
C LEU A 587 4.47 -10.00 39.66
N LYS A 588 4.27 -9.42 40.84
CA LYS A 588 3.89 -10.11 42.08
C LYS A 588 2.37 -10.09 42.21
N ASN A 589 1.78 -11.30 42.24
CA ASN A 589 0.35 -11.52 42.49
C ASN A 589 0.03 -11.69 43.99
#